data_2f3b3abcc18e2baa71eb86cfc7d31fa8
#
_entry.id   2f3b3abcc18e2baa71eb86cfc7d31fa8
#
_cell.length_a   1.000
_cell.length_b   1.000
_cell.length_c   1.000
_cell.angle_alpha   90.00
_cell.angle_beta   90.00
_cell.angle_gamma   90.00
#
_symmetry.space_group_name_H-M   'P 1'
#
loop_
_entity.id
_entity.type
_entity.pdbx_description
1 polymer ?
#
loop_
_entity_poly.entity_id
_entity_poly.type
_entity_poly.pdbx_seq_one_letter_code
_entity_poly.pdbx_strand_id
1 'polypeptide(L)'
;MKYFTDGWMMGTNPSDIGGGFTIVDENDNLIKIEEIFKKKFTNNEAEIRGIQFALEYAKEGDTISTDSMCCLSWVNRGKSKARPDLNDILTNCYLLKLQKGINLMWEGRDFNLAGIYNEFKK
;
A
#
# COMPACT_ATOMS: atom_id res chain seq x y z
N MET A 1 -13.57 -10.44 0.95
CA MET A 1 -13.13 -9.39 1.91
C MET A 1 -12.45 -8.27 1.14
N LYS A 2 -12.65 -7.03 1.61
CA LYS A 2 -12.01 -5.85 1.04
C LYS A 2 -11.07 -5.24 2.09
N TYR A 3 -9.85 -4.91 1.65
CA TYR A 3 -8.83 -4.29 2.49
C TYR A 3 -8.49 -2.91 1.96
N PHE A 4 -8.18 -2.00 2.88
CA PHE A 4 -7.71 -0.65 2.58
C PHE A 4 -6.26 -0.53 3.05
N THR A 5 -5.44 0.14 2.27
CA THR A 5 -4.04 0.36 2.60
C THR A 5 -3.71 1.84 2.51
N ASP A 6 -2.88 2.32 3.41
CA ASP A 6 -2.40 3.69 3.44
C ASP A 6 -0.96 3.74 3.91
N GLY A 7 -0.10 4.41 3.15
CA GLY A 7 1.28 4.67 3.54
C GLY A 7 1.39 5.98 4.29
N TRP A 8 2.36 6.07 5.18
CA TRP A 8 2.59 7.29 5.96
C TRP A 8 4.09 7.50 6.20
N MET A 9 4.45 8.74 6.53
CA MET A 9 5.82 9.18 6.65
C MET A 9 6.13 9.65 8.06
N MET A 10 7.38 9.50 8.46
CA MET A 10 7.93 10.06 9.71
C MET A 10 8.61 11.38 9.38
N GLY A 11 7.92 12.50 9.68
CA GLY A 11 8.42 13.84 9.38
C GLY A 11 8.18 14.23 7.93
N THR A 12 9.25 14.40 7.17
CA THR A 12 9.18 14.91 5.79
C THR A 12 9.00 13.79 4.76
N ASN A 13 8.72 14.18 3.51
CA ASN A 13 8.69 13.29 2.36
C ASN A 13 9.64 13.86 1.28
N PRO A 14 10.80 13.22 0.98
CA PRO A 14 11.28 11.97 1.57
C PRO A 14 11.74 12.12 3.01
N SER A 15 11.74 11.03 3.75
CA SER A 15 12.17 11.00 5.15
C SER A 15 13.52 10.29 5.28
N ASP A 16 14.38 10.82 6.15
CA ASP A 16 15.64 10.14 6.51
C ASP A 16 15.47 9.24 7.74
N ILE A 17 14.27 9.19 8.30
CA ILE A 17 13.93 8.31 9.42
C ILE A 17 13.19 7.08 8.92
N GLY A 18 12.15 7.27 8.11
CA GLY A 18 11.32 6.20 7.59
C GLY A 18 9.85 6.58 7.50
N GLY A 19 9.01 5.58 7.60
CA GLY A 19 7.56 5.72 7.55
C GLY A 19 6.93 4.37 7.81
N GLY A 20 5.83 4.08 7.14
CA GLY A 20 5.19 2.79 7.30
C GLY A 20 3.89 2.70 6.54
N PHE A 21 3.10 1.70 6.91
CA PHE A 21 1.78 1.52 6.31
C PHE A 21 0.79 0.96 7.31
N THR A 22 -0.49 1.13 7.00
CA THR A 22 -1.61 0.63 7.79
C THR A 22 -2.54 -0.12 6.86
N ILE A 23 -3.03 -1.28 7.30
CA ILE A 23 -4.02 -2.08 6.58
C ILE A 23 -5.24 -2.24 7.49
N VAL A 24 -6.41 -1.92 6.97
CA VAL A 24 -7.70 -2.04 7.67
C VAL A 24 -8.67 -2.77 6.76
N ASP A 25 -9.51 -3.64 7.30
CA ASP A 25 -10.52 -4.33 6.49
C ASP A 25 -11.83 -3.51 6.39
N GLU A 26 -12.77 -4.00 5.60
CA GLU A 26 -14.05 -3.31 5.36
C GLU A 26 -14.93 -3.22 6.60
N ASN A 27 -14.64 -3.99 7.64
CA ASN A 27 -15.36 -3.96 8.91
C ASN A 27 -14.64 -3.09 9.96
N ASP A 28 -13.72 -2.24 9.50
CA ASP A 28 -12.93 -1.33 10.33
C ASP A 28 -12.01 -2.05 11.33
N ASN A 29 -11.63 -3.28 11.02
CA ASN A 29 -10.65 -4.02 11.83
C ASN A 29 -9.24 -3.71 11.37
N LEU A 30 -8.38 -3.36 12.32
CA LEU A 30 -6.96 -3.17 12.04
C LEU A 30 -6.30 -4.51 11.77
N ILE A 31 -5.72 -4.67 10.58
CA ILE A 31 -5.01 -5.88 10.18
C ILE A 31 -3.51 -5.74 10.47
N LYS A 32 -2.93 -4.59 10.13
CA LYS A 32 -1.49 -4.37 10.31
C LYS A 32 -1.15 -2.90 10.35
N ILE A 33 -0.25 -2.53 11.26
CA ILE A 33 0.53 -1.31 11.21
C ILE A 33 1.98 -1.74 11.21
N GLU A 34 2.78 -1.28 10.25
CA GLU A 34 4.20 -1.57 10.22
C GLU A 34 5.01 -0.28 10.11
N GLU A 35 6.03 -0.16 10.97
CA GLU A 35 6.99 0.93 10.91
C GLU A 35 8.23 0.45 10.14
N ILE A 36 8.75 1.28 9.26
CA ILE A 36 9.90 0.99 8.43
C ILE A 36 10.93 2.09 8.64
N PHE A 37 12.08 1.74 9.18
CA PHE A 37 13.17 2.70 9.43
C PHE A 37 14.15 2.62 8.27
N LYS A 38 14.17 3.66 7.43
CA LYS A 38 14.96 3.69 6.21
C LYS A 38 15.22 5.12 5.80
N LYS A 39 16.47 5.43 5.42
CA LYS A 39 16.83 6.73 4.87
C LYS A 39 16.28 6.87 3.46
N LYS A 40 16.00 8.10 3.05
CA LYS A 40 15.43 8.45 1.73
C LYS A 40 14.15 7.68 1.43
N PHE A 41 13.38 7.40 2.49
CA PHE A 41 12.11 6.70 2.37
C PHE A 41 11.06 7.67 1.83
N THR A 42 10.30 7.24 0.81
CA THR A 42 9.30 8.08 0.16
C THR A 42 7.89 7.59 0.45
N ASN A 43 6.92 8.48 0.32
CA ASN A 43 5.52 8.12 0.45
C ASN A 43 5.11 7.01 -0.54
N ASN A 44 5.63 7.08 -1.77
CA ASN A 44 5.32 6.05 -2.77
C ASN A 44 5.87 4.69 -2.35
N GLU A 45 7.06 4.64 -1.75
CA GLU A 45 7.59 3.37 -1.23
C GLU A 45 6.72 2.84 -0.10
N ALA A 46 6.27 3.70 0.81
CA ALA A 46 5.38 3.31 1.90
C ALA A 46 4.08 2.71 1.36
N GLU A 47 3.47 3.36 0.37
CA GLU A 47 2.24 2.88 -0.28
C GLU A 47 2.46 1.52 -0.94
N ILE A 48 3.55 1.36 -1.70
CA ILE A 48 3.84 0.10 -2.40
C ILE A 48 4.08 -1.04 -1.40
N ARG A 49 4.78 -0.78 -0.30
CA ARG A 49 5.01 -1.80 0.72
C ARG A 49 3.70 -2.21 1.41
N GLY A 50 2.79 -1.27 1.61
CA GLY A 50 1.46 -1.56 2.14
C GLY A 50 0.65 -2.43 1.18
N ILE A 51 0.66 -2.09 -0.10
CA ILE A 51 -0.02 -2.90 -1.14
C ILE A 51 0.58 -4.31 -1.18
N GLN A 52 1.91 -4.45 -1.10
CA GLN A 52 2.56 -5.76 -1.09
C GLN A 52 2.10 -6.60 0.09
N PHE A 53 2.09 -6.02 1.30
CA PHE A 53 1.62 -6.74 2.48
C PHE A 53 0.17 -7.19 2.31
N ALA A 54 -0.69 -6.28 1.83
CA ALA A 54 -2.11 -6.59 1.62
C ALA A 54 -2.29 -7.73 0.61
N LEU A 55 -1.51 -7.73 -0.47
CA LEU A 55 -1.54 -8.80 -1.48
C LEU A 55 -1.08 -10.14 -0.90
N GLU A 56 -0.08 -10.13 -0.04
CA GLU A 56 0.39 -11.35 0.63
C GLU A 56 -0.64 -11.88 1.63
N TYR A 57 -1.29 -10.98 2.35
CA TYR A 57 -2.29 -11.30 3.39
C TYR A 57 -3.62 -11.76 2.79
N ALA A 58 -4.07 -11.13 1.70
CA ALA A 58 -5.37 -11.36 1.10
C ALA A 58 -5.50 -12.78 0.55
N LYS A 59 -6.74 -13.24 0.48
CA LYS A 59 -7.09 -14.52 -0.10
C LYS A 59 -7.55 -14.34 -1.54
N GLU A 60 -7.61 -15.46 -2.25
CA GLU A 60 -8.07 -15.48 -3.65
C GLU A 60 -9.41 -14.74 -3.79
N GLY A 61 -9.47 -13.85 -4.76
CA GLY A 61 -10.69 -13.11 -5.08
C GLY A 61 -10.96 -11.87 -4.22
N ASP A 62 -10.13 -11.60 -3.21
CA ASP A 62 -10.30 -10.43 -2.37
C ASP A 62 -10.04 -9.13 -3.13
N THR A 63 -10.47 -8.02 -2.55
CA THR A 63 -10.28 -6.67 -3.10
C THR A 63 -9.33 -5.87 -2.21
N ILE A 64 -8.43 -5.12 -2.84
CA ILE A 64 -7.55 -4.18 -2.14
C ILE A 64 -7.78 -2.79 -2.73
N SER A 65 -8.01 -1.81 -1.87
CA SER A 65 -8.22 -0.42 -2.24
C SER A 65 -7.05 0.44 -1.80
N THR A 66 -6.57 1.28 -2.71
CA THR A 66 -5.55 2.28 -2.45
C THR A 66 -6.03 3.65 -2.90
N ASP A 67 -5.59 4.72 -2.25
CA ASP A 67 -5.87 6.08 -2.70
C ASP A 67 -4.75 6.66 -3.57
N SER A 68 -3.74 5.87 -3.90
CA SER A 68 -2.64 6.28 -4.78
C SER A 68 -2.82 5.73 -6.19
N MET A 69 -3.28 6.58 -7.11
CA MET A 69 -3.40 6.20 -8.52
C MET A 69 -2.06 5.88 -9.15
N CYS A 70 -1.00 6.58 -8.75
CA CYS A 70 0.35 6.35 -9.23
C CYS A 70 0.82 4.93 -8.88
N CYS A 71 0.67 4.53 -7.62
CA CYS A 71 1.08 3.21 -7.16
C CYS A 71 0.22 2.11 -7.80
N LEU A 72 -1.09 2.36 -7.93
CA LEU A 72 -1.99 1.43 -8.62
C LEU A 72 -1.51 1.16 -10.05
N SER A 73 -1.19 2.22 -10.78
CA SER A 73 -0.69 2.10 -12.16
C SER A 73 0.62 1.30 -12.21
N TRP A 74 1.55 1.58 -11.30
CA TRP A 74 2.83 0.87 -11.26
C TRP A 74 2.65 -0.62 -10.96
N VAL A 75 1.79 -0.97 -10.01
CA VAL A 75 1.51 -2.37 -9.67
C VAL A 75 0.88 -3.09 -10.87
N ASN A 76 -0.07 -2.45 -11.54
CA ASN A 76 -0.73 -3.04 -12.70
C ASN A 76 0.22 -3.28 -13.88
N ARG A 77 1.32 -2.55 -13.95
CA ARG A 77 2.37 -2.76 -14.95
C ARG A 77 3.51 -3.65 -14.46
N GLY A 78 3.64 -3.81 -13.14
CA GLY A 78 4.72 -4.56 -12.50
C GLY A 78 6.07 -3.84 -12.52
N LYS A 79 6.09 -2.55 -12.86
CA LYS A 79 7.32 -1.75 -12.93
C LYS A 79 7.01 -0.26 -12.96
N SER A 80 8.04 0.55 -12.70
CA SER A 80 7.98 2.01 -12.81
C SER A 80 9.26 2.53 -13.45
N LYS A 81 9.11 3.41 -14.43
CA LYS A 81 10.24 4.13 -15.02
C LYS A 81 10.76 5.22 -14.09
N ALA A 82 9.86 5.82 -13.33
CA ALA A 82 10.19 6.89 -12.38
C ALA A 82 10.92 6.36 -11.14
N ARG A 83 10.64 5.12 -10.75
CA ARG A 83 11.21 4.51 -9.55
C ARG A 83 11.70 3.09 -9.85
N PRO A 84 12.75 2.95 -10.66
CA PRO A 84 13.27 1.62 -11.00
C PRO A 84 13.79 0.85 -9.77
N ASP A 85 14.15 1.55 -8.72
CA ASP A 85 14.55 0.95 -7.44
C ASP A 85 13.42 0.13 -6.79
N LEU A 86 12.15 0.38 -7.14
CA LEU A 86 11.00 -0.35 -6.62
C LEU A 86 10.57 -1.51 -7.52
N ASN A 87 11.23 -1.73 -8.65
CA ASN A 87 10.75 -2.71 -9.63
C ASN A 87 10.67 -4.14 -9.08
N ASP A 88 11.58 -4.55 -8.21
CA ASP A 88 11.51 -5.88 -7.60
C ASP A 88 10.22 -6.05 -6.79
N ILE A 89 9.87 -5.05 -5.99
CA ILE A 89 8.64 -5.07 -5.20
C ILE A 89 7.42 -5.01 -6.12
N LEU A 90 7.46 -4.16 -7.14
CA LEU A 90 6.35 -3.98 -8.07
C LEU A 90 6.07 -5.25 -8.88
N THR A 91 7.13 -5.93 -9.33
CA THR A 91 6.98 -7.20 -10.04
C THR A 91 6.35 -8.25 -9.13
N ASN A 92 6.80 -8.32 -7.87
CA ASN A 92 6.21 -9.24 -6.89
C ASN A 92 4.72 -8.95 -6.67
N CYS A 93 4.36 -7.67 -6.52
CA CYS A 93 2.96 -7.26 -6.37
C CYS A 93 2.12 -7.69 -7.58
N TYR A 94 2.62 -7.45 -8.79
CA TYR A 94 1.95 -7.83 -10.02
C TYR A 94 1.68 -9.33 -10.07
N LEU A 95 2.69 -10.14 -9.76
CA LEU A 95 2.56 -11.60 -9.78
C LEU A 95 1.57 -12.10 -8.72
N LEU A 96 1.64 -11.58 -7.51
CA LEU A 96 0.70 -11.94 -6.44
C LEU A 96 -0.73 -11.60 -6.82
N LYS A 97 -0.94 -10.42 -7.40
CA LYS A 97 -2.25 -9.99 -7.87
C LYS A 97 -2.83 -10.98 -8.89
N LEU A 98 -2.01 -11.39 -9.85
CA LEU A 98 -2.44 -12.37 -10.86
C LEU A 98 -2.71 -13.75 -10.26
N GLN A 99 -1.80 -14.25 -9.44
CA GLN A 99 -1.91 -15.58 -8.85
C GLN A 99 -3.16 -15.74 -7.99
N LYS A 100 -3.50 -14.71 -7.23
CA LYS A 100 -4.64 -14.74 -6.30
C LYS A 100 -5.91 -14.18 -6.89
N GLY A 101 -5.87 -13.65 -8.11
CA GLY A 101 -7.04 -13.02 -8.71
C GLY A 101 -7.55 -11.85 -7.88
N ILE A 102 -6.66 -11.06 -7.30
CA ILE A 102 -7.01 -9.92 -6.46
C ILE A 102 -7.51 -8.77 -7.33
N ASN A 103 -8.60 -8.14 -6.91
CA ASN A 103 -9.08 -6.90 -7.51
C ASN A 103 -8.42 -5.72 -6.79
N LEU A 104 -7.47 -5.07 -7.46
CA LEU A 104 -6.80 -3.88 -6.93
C LEU A 104 -7.47 -2.66 -7.54
N MET A 105 -8.01 -1.77 -6.69
CA MET A 105 -8.79 -0.63 -7.14
C MET A 105 -8.36 0.66 -6.46
N TRP A 106 -8.73 1.79 -7.05
CA TRP A 106 -8.53 3.11 -6.48
C TRP A 106 -9.83 3.59 -5.83
N GLU A 107 -9.69 4.18 -4.65
CA GLU A 107 -10.75 4.95 -4.02
C GLU A 107 -10.14 6.22 -3.43
N GLY A 108 -10.91 7.31 -3.44
CA GLY A 108 -10.45 8.58 -2.90
C GLY A 108 -10.13 8.51 -1.41
N ARG A 109 -9.31 9.46 -0.97
CA ARG A 109 -8.84 9.54 0.42
C ARG A 109 -9.98 9.50 1.44
N ASP A 110 -11.11 10.14 1.15
CA ASP A 110 -12.24 10.23 2.07
C ASP A 110 -12.90 8.87 2.35
N PHE A 111 -12.68 7.89 1.48
CA PHE A 111 -13.25 6.55 1.59
C PHE A 111 -12.21 5.50 1.99
N ASN A 112 -10.96 5.90 2.23
CA ASN A 112 -9.89 4.98 2.62
C ASN A 112 -9.90 4.78 4.13
N LEU A 113 -10.40 3.63 4.59
CA LEU A 113 -10.50 3.35 6.03
C LEU A 113 -9.14 3.30 6.70
N ALA A 114 -8.08 2.88 6.00
CA ALA A 114 -6.73 2.89 6.55
C ALA A 114 -6.21 4.32 6.76
N GLY A 115 -6.49 5.22 5.80
CA GLY A 115 -6.16 6.63 5.94
C GLY A 115 -6.91 7.28 7.09
N ILE A 116 -8.20 6.97 7.23
CA ILE A 116 -9.03 7.45 8.35
C ILE A 116 -8.47 6.93 9.67
N TYR A 117 -8.07 5.68 9.73
CA TYR A 117 -7.45 5.10 10.91
C TYR A 117 -6.18 5.88 11.30
N ASN A 118 -5.31 6.16 10.34
CA ASN A 118 -4.07 6.90 10.59
C ASN A 118 -4.34 8.31 11.13
N GLU A 119 -5.40 8.96 10.65
CA GLU A 119 -5.74 10.31 11.04
C GLU A 119 -6.34 10.39 12.43
N PHE A 120 -7.19 9.44 12.82
CA PHE A 120 -8.01 9.56 14.02
C PHE A 120 -7.70 8.55 15.13
N LYS A 121 -7.06 7.43 14.83
CA LYS A 121 -6.88 6.35 15.81
C LYS A 121 -5.42 5.99 16.10
N LYS A 122 -4.52 6.40 15.22
CA LYS A 122 -3.11 6.05 15.36
C LYS A 122 -2.35 6.97 16.33
#